data_206f616e7f84b18f042d130901f8f219
#
_entry.id   206f616e7f84b18f042d130901f8f219
#
_cell.length_a   1.000
_cell.length_b   1.000
_cell.length_c   1.000
_cell.angle_alpha   90.00
_cell.angle_beta   90.00
_cell.angle_gamma   90.00
#
_symmetry.space_group_name_H-M   'P 1'
#
loop_
_entity.id
_entity.type
_entity.pdbx_description
1 polymer ?
#
loop_
_entity_poly.entity_id
_entity_poly.type
_entity_poly.pdbx_seq_one_letter_code
_entity_poly.pdbx_strand_id
1 'polypeptide(L)'
;MRKLAAFALAAILLCGQALAQNTSQKKAKLEREIAILDQQLKENASKTRSANTALKLTRKKISARKGLVAESDAQISALKKQIREKDANIDSLEARYTLLSGNYDKLVRTAYKNRDSRIWYMYLLSSDGLTQGLRRYGYLKSMATGLNTQALEIKDTRAKLEEEKAGLEILREEASVLRDTRVVELKQLEKDENSSKQLVASLNKDKAKYQKELAAKKKQVQALNAELNKMVKKSSSKPKTEVDAKLDKQFAANKGKLPWPADGPVVDSFGKHYHPVYKNVELPFNNGMNIALSKDSAVKAVFDGTVSNVVVIPGYNQCILVQHGGYFTFYCKLASVNVKAGDKVGTGQVLGRVDTIAGETQLHFELWEGKTPRNPELWLK
;
A
#
# COMPACT_ATOMS: atom_id res chain seq x y z
N MET A 1 -5.30 -35.90 12.99
CA MET A 1 -4.69 -34.72 13.64
C MET A 1 -3.53 -34.12 12.84
N ARG A 2 -2.57 -34.86 12.27
CA ARG A 2 -1.46 -34.30 11.44
C ARG A 2 -1.87 -33.51 10.19
N LYS A 3 -2.97 -33.88 9.51
CA LYS A 3 -3.46 -33.17 8.31
C LYS A 3 -4.15 -31.83 8.62
N LEU A 4 -4.78 -31.70 9.79
CA LEU A 4 -5.39 -30.43 10.24
C LEU A 4 -4.35 -29.40 10.68
N ALA A 5 -3.23 -29.85 11.30
CA ALA A 5 -2.13 -28.98 11.67
C ALA A 5 -1.38 -28.42 10.45
N ALA A 6 -1.20 -29.21 9.39
CA ALA A 6 -0.58 -28.76 8.14
C ALA A 6 -1.44 -27.73 7.38
N PHE A 7 -2.78 -27.88 7.43
CA PHE A 7 -3.70 -26.89 6.83
C PHE A 7 -3.73 -25.56 7.61
N ALA A 8 -3.65 -25.61 8.94
CA ALA A 8 -3.57 -24.40 9.77
C ALA A 8 -2.22 -23.66 9.57
N LEU A 9 -1.10 -24.37 9.42
CA LEU A 9 0.19 -23.78 9.13
C LEU A 9 0.23 -23.13 7.73
N ALA A 10 -0.34 -23.78 6.72
CA ALA A 10 -0.44 -23.21 5.37
C ALA A 10 -1.35 -21.98 5.32
N ALA A 11 -2.43 -21.94 6.08
CA ALA A 11 -3.32 -20.77 6.18
C ALA A 11 -2.65 -19.57 6.88
N ILE A 12 -1.83 -19.81 7.89
CA ILE A 12 -1.06 -18.76 8.60
C ILE A 12 0.04 -18.18 7.70
N LEU A 13 0.73 -19.02 6.92
CA LEU A 13 1.73 -18.59 5.93
C LEU A 13 1.10 -17.76 4.79
N LEU A 14 -0.07 -18.16 4.27
CA LEU A 14 -0.80 -17.40 3.25
C LEU A 14 -1.33 -16.06 3.77
N CYS A 15 -1.78 -15.98 5.02
CA CYS A 15 -2.24 -14.74 5.64
C CYS A 15 -1.08 -13.77 5.92
N GLY A 16 0.09 -14.27 6.30
CA GLY A 16 1.31 -13.47 6.48
C GLY A 16 1.82 -12.88 5.15
N GLN A 17 1.78 -13.64 4.07
CA GLN A 17 2.17 -13.15 2.73
C GLN A 17 1.21 -12.10 2.19
N ALA A 18 -0.10 -12.24 2.41
CA ALA A 18 -1.10 -11.26 1.98
C ALA A 18 -0.98 -9.92 2.74
N LEU A 19 -0.66 -9.94 4.03
CA LEU A 19 -0.39 -8.74 4.83
C LEU A 19 0.90 -8.05 4.40
N ALA A 20 1.99 -8.77 4.20
CA ALA A 20 3.27 -8.24 3.72
C ALA A 20 3.14 -7.63 2.31
N GLN A 21 2.36 -8.24 1.43
CA GLN A 21 2.10 -7.73 0.08
C GLN A 21 1.26 -6.44 0.10
N ASN A 22 0.29 -6.31 1.00
CA ASN A 22 -0.53 -5.11 1.16
C ASN A 22 0.28 -3.93 1.72
N THR A 23 1.17 -4.17 2.70
CA THR A 23 2.04 -3.13 3.27
C THR A 23 3.09 -2.66 2.25
N SER A 24 3.68 -3.56 1.49
CA SER A 24 4.62 -3.22 0.40
C SER A 24 3.95 -2.37 -0.69
N GLN A 25 2.72 -2.68 -1.08
CA GLN A 25 1.96 -1.90 -2.06
C GLN A 25 1.62 -0.49 -1.54
N LYS A 26 1.23 -0.36 -0.27
CA LYS A 26 0.97 0.96 0.36
C LYS A 26 2.23 1.82 0.41
N LYS A 27 3.37 1.23 0.79
CA LYS A 27 4.66 1.92 0.81
C LYS A 27 5.03 2.43 -0.58
N ALA A 28 4.99 1.57 -1.60
CA ALA A 28 5.29 1.93 -2.98
C ALA A 28 4.34 3.03 -3.52
N LYS A 29 3.06 3.03 -3.13
CA LYS A 29 2.11 4.09 -3.47
C LYS A 29 2.51 5.42 -2.86
N LEU A 30 2.82 5.47 -1.56
CA LEU A 30 3.22 6.69 -0.86
C LEU A 30 4.54 7.27 -1.42
N GLU A 31 5.51 6.42 -1.75
CA GLU A 31 6.77 6.82 -2.37
C GLU A 31 6.55 7.46 -3.75
N ARG A 32 5.67 6.88 -4.59
CA ARG A 32 5.29 7.48 -5.88
C ARG A 32 4.58 8.83 -5.71
N GLU A 33 3.66 8.94 -4.76
CA GLU A 33 2.97 10.19 -4.45
C GLU A 33 3.98 11.28 -4.04
N ILE A 34 4.94 10.95 -3.17
CA ILE A 34 6.01 11.87 -2.76
C ILE A 34 6.84 12.31 -3.96
N ALA A 35 7.25 11.40 -4.85
CA ALA A 35 8.03 11.73 -6.04
C ALA A 35 7.30 12.69 -6.99
N ILE A 36 5.99 12.48 -7.22
CA ILE A 36 5.15 13.38 -8.01
C ILE A 36 5.08 14.77 -7.37
N LEU A 37 4.88 14.83 -6.05
CA LEU A 37 4.81 16.10 -5.32
C LEU A 37 6.15 16.85 -5.33
N ASP A 38 7.28 16.14 -5.23
CA ASP A 38 8.62 16.72 -5.34
C ASP A 38 8.88 17.29 -6.74
N GLN A 39 8.49 16.58 -7.79
CA GLN A 39 8.59 17.08 -9.15
C GLN A 39 7.78 18.37 -9.34
N GLN A 40 6.53 18.38 -8.88
CA GLN A 40 5.68 19.58 -8.98
C GLN A 40 6.20 20.75 -8.14
N LEU A 41 6.80 20.50 -6.98
CA LEU A 41 7.44 21.56 -6.18
C LEU A 41 8.64 22.17 -6.91
N LYS A 42 9.47 21.36 -7.57
CA LYS A 42 10.60 21.86 -8.40
C LYS A 42 10.11 22.71 -9.57
N GLU A 43 9.08 22.24 -10.29
CA GLU A 43 8.48 22.98 -11.41
C GLU A 43 7.84 24.29 -10.96
N ASN A 44 7.23 24.31 -9.78
CA ASN A 44 6.69 25.53 -9.17
C ASN A 44 7.78 26.54 -8.78
N ALA A 45 8.88 26.08 -8.20
CA ALA A 45 9.99 26.93 -7.78
C ALA A 45 10.64 27.67 -8.98
N SER A 46 10.75 26.98 -10.14
CA SER A 46 11.38 27.54 -11.35
C SER A 46 10.55 28.62 -12.06
N LYS A 47 9.26 28.77 -11.76
CA LYS A 47 8.30 29.60 -12.52
C LYS A 47 7.65 30.74 -11.73
N THR A 48 8.19 31.17 -10.60
CA THR A 48 7.69 32.28 -9.76
C THR A 48 6.21 32.18 -9.41
N ARG A 49 5.80 31.09 -8.74
CA ARG A 49 4.39 30.79 -8.52
C ARG A 49 3.93 30.75 -7.07
N SER A 50 2.62 30.88 -6.94
CA SER A 50 1.85 31.06 -5.72
C SER A 50 2.38 30.22 -4.56
N ALA A 51 2.90 30.88 -3.52
CA ALA A 51 3.33 30.26 -2.27
C ALA A 51 2.22 29.38 -1.64
N ASN A 52 0.96 29.64 -2.01
CA ASN A 52 -0.20 28.86 -1.60
C ASN A 52 -0.22 27.47 -2.24
N THR A 53 0.07 27.37 -3.54
CA THR A 53 0.18 26.07 -4.23
C THR A 53 1.34 25.26 -3.66
N ALA A 54 2.51 25.90 -3.47
CA ALA A 54 3.66 25.24 -2.85
C ALA A 54 3.33 24.73 -1.44
N LEU A 55 2.64 25.53 -0.61
CA LEU A 55 2.22 25.13 0.73
C LEU A 55 1.26 23.92 0.68
N LYS A 56 0.32 23.92 -0.26
CA LYS A 56 -0.65 22.81 -0.42
C LYS A 56 0.07 21.51 -0.80
N LEU A 57 0.96 21.56 -1.78
CA LEU A 57 1.77 20.42 -2.20
C LEU A 57 2.66 19.91 -1.06
N THR A 58 3.36 20.82 -0.37
CA THR A 58 4.22 20.48 0.79
C THR A 58 3.42 19.80 1.90
N ARG A 59 2.23 20.32 2.24
CA ARG A 59 1.36 19.68 3.27
C ARG A 59 0.90 18.29 2.86
N LYS A 60 0.56 18.09 1.59
CA LYS A 60 0.19 16.77 1.09
C LYS A 60 1.38 15.80 1.17
N LYS A 61 2.58 16.27 0.79
CA LYS A 61 3.82 15.52 0.92
C LYS A 61 4.13 15.14 2.38
N ILE A 62 3.96 16.08 3.32
CA ILE A 62 4.09 15.81 4.76
C ILE A 62 3.11 14.70 5.19
N SER A 63 1.85 14.77 4.75
CA SER A 63 0.86 13.74 5.06
C SER A 63 1.27 12.35 4.52
N ALA A 64 1.75 12.29 3.28
CA ALA A 64 2.24 11.04 2.67
C ALA A 64 3.46 10.48 3.43
N ARG A 65 4.44 11.34 3.81
CA ARG A 65 5.60 10.91 4.61
C ARG A 65 5.22 10.42 6.01
N LYS A 66 4.26 11.07 6.66
CA LYS A 66 3.73 10.59 7.96
C LYS A 66 3.11 9.20 7.81
N GLY A 67 2.38 8.97 6.73
CA GLY A 67 1.87 7.64 6.40
C GLY A 67 2.98 6.61 6.19
N LEU A 68 4.05 6.99 5.48
CA LEU A 68 5.20 6.11 5.24
C LEU A 68 5.94 5.75 6.54
N VAL A 69 6.13 6.74 7.43
CA VAL A 69 6.75 6.51 8.76
C VAL A 69 5.87 5.59 9.60
N ALA A 70 4.56 5.80 9.64
CA ALA A 70 3.63 4.95 10.39
C ALA A 70 3.62 3.50 9.87
N GLU A 71 3.67 3.31 8.56
CA GLU A 71 3.76 1.98 7.95
C GLU A 71 5.09 1.29 8.32
N SER A 72 6.21 2.04 8.28
CA SER A 72 7.51 1.52 8.72
C SER A 72 7.52 1.13 10.20
N ASP A 73 6.88 1.93 11.07
CA ASP A 73 6.74 1.62 12.50
C ASP A 73 5.94 0.34 12.75
N ALA A 74 4.86 0.13 11.98
CA ALA A 74 4.06 -1.09 12.04
C ALA A 74 4.88 -2.33 11.61
N GLN A 75 5.65 -2.23 10.52
CA GLN A 75 6.52 -3.30 10.04
C GLN A 75 7.63 -3.63 11.05
N ILE A 76 8.29 -2.62 11.61
CA ILE A 76 9.32 -2.81 12.65
C ILE A 76 8.72 -3.51 13.88
N SER A 77 7.50 -3.15 14.27
CA SER A 77 6.81 -3.80 15.40
C SER A 77 6.50 -5.27 15.12
N ALA A 78 6.05 -5.60 13.90
CA ALA A 78 5.81 -6.97 13.47
C ALA A 78 7.11 -7.80 13.44
N LEU A 79 8.19 -7.26 12.86
CA LEU A 79 9.50 -7.92 12.85
C LEU A 79 10.04 -8.16 14.26
N LYS A 80 9.91 -7.20 15.17
CA LYS A 80 10.29 -7.37 16.58
C LYS A 80 9.51 -8.50 17.27
N LYS A 81 8.26 -8.72 16.91
CA LYS A 81 7.46 -9.83 17.42
C LYS A 81 7.99 -11.17 16.89
N GLN A 82 8.22 -11.27 15.58
CA GLN A 82 8.79 -12.47 14.95
C GLN A 82 10.17 -12.82 15.47
N ILE A 83 11.03 -11.81 15.68
CA ILE A 83 12.36 -11.99 16.28
C ILE A 83 12.23 -12.61 17.68
N ARG A 84 11.35 -12.10 18.53
CA ARG A 84 11.14 -12.66 19.88
C ARG A 84 10.60 -14.09 19.85
N GLU A 85 9.69 -14.39 18.93
CA GLU A 85 9.16 -15.75 18.76
C GLU A 85 10.26 -16.72 18.30
N LYS A 86 11.12 -16.30 17.36
CA LYS A 86 12.28 -17.08 16.94
C LYS A 86 13.34 -17.26 18.04
N ASP A 87 13.65 -16.20 18.79
CA ASP A 87 14.55 -16.29 19.94
C ASP A 87 14.05 -17.33 20.95
N ALA A 88 12.74 -17.31 21.31
CA ALA A 88 12.15 -18.29 22.23
C ALA A 88 12.20 -19.73 21.67
N ASN A 89 11.99 -19.91 20.37
CA ASN A 89 12.12 -21.21 19.71
C ASN A 89 13.56 -21.72 19.75
N ILE A 90 14.54 -20.86 19.49
CA ILE A 90 15.96 -21.17 19.55
C ILE A 90 16.33 -21.60 20.97
N ASP A 91 15.94 -20.85 22.00
CA ASP A 91 16.19 -21.20 23.41
C ASP A 91 15.63 -22.58 23.75
N SER A 92 14.40 -22.88 23.30
CA SER A 92 13.78 -24.19 23.50
C SER A 92 14.55 -25.32 22.79
N LEU A 93 14.97 -25.09 21.54
CA LEU A 93 15.75 -26.07 20.77
C LEU A 93 17.14 -26.28 21.35
N GLU A 94 17.79 -25.23 21.84
CA GLU A 94 19.10 -25.31 22.51
C GLU A 94 19.02 -26.12 23.81
N ALA A 95 17.98 -25.88 24.62
CA ALA A 95 17.73 -26.65 25.84
C ALA A 95 17.51 -28.13 25.52
N ARG A 96 16.67 -28.42 24.50
CA ARG A 96 16.42 -29.78 24.02
C ARG A 96 17.70 -30.46 23.49
N TYR A 97 18.46 -29.78 22.65
CA TYR A 97 19.72 -30.27 22.11
C TYR A 97 20.72 -30.63 23.23
N THR A 98 20.87 -29.74 24.23
CA THR A 98 21.77 -29.93 25.37
C THR A 98 21.36 -31.15 26.19
N LEU A 99 20.04 -31.30 26.45
CA LEU A 99 19.52 -32.47 27.19
C LEU A 99 19.75 -33.77 26.43
N LEU A 100 19.42 -33.82 25.14
CA LEU A 100 19.59 -35.00 24.30
C LEU A 100 21.05 -35.38 24.15
N SER A 101 21.94 -34.40 23.90
CA SER A 101 23.38 -34.63 23.76
C SER A 101 24.00 -35.11 25.07
N GLY A 102 23.61 -34.55 26.22
CA GLY A 102 24.08 -34.97 27.51
C GLY A 102 23.65 -36.39 27.88
N ASN A 103 22.41 -36.77 27.55
CA ASN A 103 21.91 -38.14 27.74
C ASN A 103 22.63 -39.14 26.82
N TYR A 104 22.77 -38.79 25.56
CA TYR A 104 23.51 -39.60 24.57
C TYR A 104 24.98 -39.83 24.97
N ASP A 105 25.68 -38.79 25.42
CA ASP A 105 27.07 -38.89 25.89
C ASP A 105 27.19 -39.88 27.05
N LYS A 106 26.28 -39.83 28.04
CA LYS A 106 26.23 -40.77 29.14
C LYS A 106 26.03 -42.21 28.66
N LEU A 107 25.14 -42.44 27.71
CA LEU A 107 24.87 -43.76 27.13
C LEU A 107 26.06 -44.29 26.35
N VAL A 108 26.68 -43.44 25.51
CA VAL A 108 27.89 -43.82 24.73
C VAL A 108 29.06 -44.16 25.67
N ARG A 109 29.29 -43.35 26.71
CA ARG A 109 30.37 -43.67 27.71
C ARG A 109 30.10 -44.98 28.43
N THR A 110 28.84 -45.30 28.76
CA THR A 110 28.47 -46.55 29.40
C THR A 110 28.66 -47.72 28.43
N ALA A 111 28.24 -47.59 27.19
CA ALA A 111 28.46 -48.61 26.16
C ALA A 111 29.98 -48.81 25.88
N TYR A 112 30.76 -47.76 25.87
CA TYR A 112 32.21 -47.84 25.65
C TYR A 112 32.96 -48.55 26.79
N LYS A 113 32.56 -48.28 28.06
CA LYS A 113 33.13 -48.96 29.23
C LYS A 113 32.85 -50.46 29.18
N ASN A 114 31.70 -50.86 28.63
CA ASN A 114 31.25 -52.26 28.54
C ASN A 114 31.47 -52.84 27.12
N ARG A 115 32.43 -52.35 26.35
CA ARG A 115 32.67 -52.66 24.93
C ARG A 115 33.23 -54.10 24.72
N ASP A 116 33.70 -54.78 25.78
CA ASP A 116 34.23 -56.12 25.64
C ASP A 116 33.07 -57.08 25.29
N SER A 117 33.16 -57.65 24.09
CA SER A 117 32.16 -58.57 23.58
C SER A 117 31.99 -59.82 24.50
N ARG A 118 33.03 -60.21 25.23
CA ARG A 118 32.99 -61.31 26.19
C ARG A 118 32.00 -61.04 27.30
N ILE A 119 31.92 -59.80 27.78
CA ILE A 119 30.95 -59.42 28.83
C ILE A 119 29.50 -59.58 28.32
N TRP A 120 29.23 -59.25 27.06
CA TRP A 120 27.90 -59.39 26.46
C TRP A 120 27.52 -60.87 26.25
N TYR A 121 28.47 -61.71 25.79
CA TYR A 121 28.23 -63.14 25.67
C TYR A 121 28.03 -63.79 27.05
N MET A 122 28.87 -63.45 28.04
CA MET A 122 28.70 -63.93 29.43
C MET A 122 27.33 -63.51 30.01
N TYR A 123 26.88 -62.28 29.77
CA TYR A 123 25.57 -61.80 30.22
C TYR A 123 24.39 -62.56 29.59
N LEU A 124 24.51 -62.91 28.33
CA LEU A 124 23.50 -63.75 27.66
C LEU A 124 23.54 -65.19 28.09
N LEU A 125 24.75 -65.79 28.21
CA LEU A 125 24.95 -67.21 28.55
C LEU A 125 24.75 -67.52 30.02
N SER A 126 24.90 -66.53 30.92
CA SER A 126 24.64 -66.67 32.36
C SER A 126 23.15 -66.62 32.72
N SER A 127 22.27 -66.79 31.75
CA SER A 127 20.82 -66.81 31.98
C SER A 127 20.35 -68.21 32.47
N ASP A 128 19.46 -68.23 33.46
CA ASP A 128 18.88 -69.44 34.06
C ASP A 128 17.89 -70.19 33.13
N GLY A 129 17.87 -69.85 31.84
CA GLY A 129 17.01 -70.50 30.82
C GLY A 129 16.88 -69.67 29.52
N LEU A 130 16.44 -70.37 28.45
CA LEU A 130 16.25 -69.80 27.11
C LEU A 130 15.38 -68.54 27.09
N THR A 131 14.30 -68.55 27.88
CA THR A 131 13.36 -67.40 27.95
C THR A 131 14.03 -66.14 28.53
N GLN A 132 14.89 -66.32 29.53
CA GLN A 132 15.62 -65.20 30.13
C GLN A 132 16.73 -64.70 29.19
N GLY A 133 17.43 -65.57 28.46
CA GLY A 133 18.39 -65.22 27.44
C GLY A 133 17.79 -64.39 26.29
N LEU A 134 16.61 -64.80 25.81
CA LEU A 134 15.85 -64.06 24.79
C LEU A 134 15.41 -62.68 25.29
N ARG A 135 14.99 -62.52 26.55
CA ARG A 135 14.64 -61.26 27.16
C ARG A 135 15.86 -60.33 27.22
N ARG A 136 17.02 -60.83 27.62
CA ARG A 136 18.29 -60.08 27.70
C ARG A 136 18.73 -59.64 26.32
N TYR A 137 18.63 -60.52 25.31
CA TYR A 137 18.89 -60.13 23.90
C TYR A 137 17.94 -59.04 23.39
N GLY A 138 16.66 -59.16 23.69
CA GLY A 138 15.65 -58.16 23.34
C GLY A 138 15.94 -56.80 23.96
N TYR A 139 16.41 -56.79 25.22
CA TYR A 139 16.80 -55.56 25.91
C TYR A 139 18.04 -54.90 25.25
N LEU A 140 19.06 -55.65 24.89
CA LEU A 140 20.26 -55.17 24.21
C LEU A 140 19.93 -54.59 22.81
N LYS A 141 19.09 -55.31 22.07
CA LYS A 141 18.59 -54.87 20.77
C LYS A 141 17.78 -53.55 20.88
N SER A 142 16.93 -53.46 21.89
CA SER A 142 16.15 -52.24 22.17
C SER A 142 17.05 -51.06 22.54
N MET A 143 18.09 -51.31 23.34
CA MET A 143 19.07 -50.30 23.73
C MET A 143 19.86 -49.76 22.50
N ALA A 144 20.34 -50.66 21.62
CA ALA A 144 21.05 -50.27 20.39
C ALA A 144 20.14 -49.47 19.44
N THR A 145 18.85 -49.88 19.31
CA THR A 145 17.87 -49.12 18.53
C THR A 145 17.59 -47.74 19.14
N GLY A 146 17.50 -47.67 20.48
CA GLY A 146 17.32 -46.40 21.21
C GLY A 146 18.45 -45.45 21.00
N LEU A 147 19.72 -45.90 21.01
CA LEU A 147 20.90 -45.09 20.72
C LEU A 147 20.85 -44.51 19.31
N ASN A 148 20.52 -45.31 18.31
CA ASN A 148 20.37 -44.81 16.92
C ASN A 148 19.26 -43.78 16.81
N THR A 149 18.13 -44.01 17.44
CA THR A 149 17.01 -43.07 17.44
C THR A 149 17.40 -41.73 18.06
N GLN A 150 18.11 -41.78 19.22
CA GLN A 150 18.59 -40.56 19.88
C GLN A 150 19.63 -39.80 19.02
N ALA A 151 20.53 -40.51 18.35
CA ALA A 151 21.51 -39.90 17.45
C ALA A 151 20.82 -39.17 16.28
N LEU A 152 19.80 -39.77 15.71
CA LEU A 152 18.99 -39.14 14.64
C LEU A 152 18.21 -37.92 15.16
N GLU A 153 17.64 -38.01 16.37
CA GLU A 153 16.94 -36.90 17.00
C GLU A 153 17.87 -35.72 17.31
N ILE A 154 19.07 -35.98 17.77
CA ILE A 154 20.10 -34.95 17.98
C ILE A 154 20.47 -34.28 16.66
N LYS A 155 20.68 -35.06 15.61
CA LYS A 155 20.98 -34.53 14.27
C LYS A 155 19.85 -33.64 13.73
N ASP A 156 18.62 -34.09 13.86
CA ASP A 156 17.43 -33.33 13.42
C ASP A 156 17.25 -32.04 14.24
N THR A 157 17.40 -32.14 15.58
CA THR A 157 17.30 -30.97 16.45
C THR A 157 18.38 -29.93 16.13
N ARG A 158 19.61 -30.39 15.87
CA ARG A 158 20.71 -29.50 15.47
C ARG A 158 20.42 -28.82 14.12
N ALA A 159 19.95 -29.56 13.12
CA ALA A 159 19.60 -28.98 11.82
C ALA A 159 18.52 -27.90 11.96
N LYS A 160 17.48 -28.16 12.74
CA LYS A 160 16.42 -27.17 13.04
C LYS A 160 16.95 -25.94 13.77
N LEU A 161 17.88 -26.13 14.73
CA LEU A 161 18.51 -25.03 15.45
C LEU A 161 19.32 -24.12 14.51
N GLU A 162 20.10 -24.69 13.61
CA GLU A 162 20.87 -23.91 12.63
C GLU A 162 19.94 -23.18 11.65
N GLU A 163 18.86 -23.80 11.20
CA GLU A 163 17.84 -23.17 10.34
C GLU A 163 17.17 -21.99 11.05
N GLU A 164 16.76 -22.16 12.32
CA GLU A 164 16.15 -21.08 13.11
C GLU A 164 17.12 -19.93 13.35
N LYS A 165 18.40 -20.21 13.65
CA LYS A 165 19.43 -19.18 13.80
C LYS A 165 19.68 -18.40 12.51
N ALA A 166 19.77 -19.07 11.37
CA ALA A 166 19.92 -18.42 10.09
C ALA A 166 18.70 -17.53 9.76
N GLY A 167 17.49 -18.02 10.01
CA GLY A 167 16.26 -17.24 9.85
C GLY A 167 16.18 -16.03 10.79
N LEU A 168 16.67 -16.13 12.01
CA LEU A 168 16.75 -15.01 12.96
C LEU A 168 17.68 -13.90 12.46
N GLU A 169 18.83 -14.26 11.91
CA GLU A 169 19.80 -13.29 11.39
C GLU A 169 19.22 -12.49 10.22
N ILE A 170 18.51 -13.16 9.30
CA ILE A 170 17.81 -12.49 8.20
C ILE A 170 16.79 -11.48 8.73
N LEU A 171 15.97 -11.85 9.73
CA LEU A 171 14.98 -10.93 10.32
C LEU A 171 15.61 -9.74 11.03
N ARG A 172 16.75 -9.93 11.67
CA ARG A 172 17.50 -8.86 12.34
C ARG A 172 18.07 -7.87 11.34
N GLU A 173 18.63 -8.36 10.24
CA GLU A 173 19.14 -7.51 9.16
C GLU A 173 18.00 -6.72 8.51
N GLU A 174 16.89 -7.36 8.18
CA GLU A 174 15.70 -6.69 7.62
C GLU A 174 15.20 -5.58 8.56
N ALA A 175 15.11 -5.86 9.87
CA ALA A 175 14.70 -4.87 10.86
C ALA A 175 15.70 -3.71 10.99
N SER A 176 17.00 -3.95 10.79
CA SER A 176 18.03 -2.91 10.79
C SER A 176 17.87 -1.98 9.61
N VAL A 177 17.82 -2.50 8.39
CA VAL A 177 17.65 -1.73 7.16
C VAL A 177 16.35 -0.89 7.21
N LEU A 178 15.28 -1.46 7.74
CA LEU A 178 14.00 -0.73 7.86
C LEU A 178 14.08 0.41 8.88
N ARG A 179 14.82 0.24 10.00
CA ARG A 179 15.07 1.33 10.96
C ARG A 179 15.88 2.46 10.35
N ASP A 180 16.91 2.15 9.58
CA ASP A 180 17.73 3.16 8.91
C ASP A 180 16.94 3.95 7.89
N THR A 181 16.12 3.27 7.08
CA THR A 181 15.17 3.91 6.15
C THR A 181 14.22 4.85 6.89
N ARG A 182 13.66 4.40 8.03
CA ARG A 182 12.78 5.22 8.87
C ARG A 182 13.47 6.49 9.39
N VAL A 183 14.71 6.40 9.80
CA VAL A 183 15.50 7.56 10.28
C VAL A 183 15.67 8.58 9.16
N VAL A 184 15.97 8.15 7.94
CA VAL A 184 16.08 9.02 6.76
C VAL A 184 14.74 9.72 6.49
N GLU A 185 13.62 8.98 6.52
CA GLU A 185 12.28 9.54 6.30
C GLU A 185 11.89 10.58 7.37
N LEU A 186 12.24 10.35 8.64
CA LEU A 186 12.01 11.31 9.72
C LEU A 186 12.78 12.63 9.51
N LYS A 187 14.06 12.56 9.13
CA LYS A 187 14.86 13.75 8.80
C LYS A 187 14.27 14.54 7.64
N GLN A 188 13.78 13.84 6.62
CA GLN A 188 13.16 14.48 5.47
C GLN A 188 11.79 15.08 5.81
N LEU A 189 11.03 14.43 6.70
CA LEU A 189 9.76 14.92 7.23
C LEU A 189 9.97 16.25 7.99
N GLU A 190 10.98 16.33 8.85
CA GLU A 190 11.35 17.54 9.58
C GLU A 190 11.70 18.70 8.62
N LYS A 191 12.47 18.40 7.58
CA LYS A 191 12.80 19.38 6.52
C LYS A 191 11.56 19.90 5.81
N ASP A 192 10.63 19.01 5.45
CA ASP A 192 9.38 19.38 4.80
C ASP A 192 8.47 20.21 5.73
N GLU A 193 8.43 19.89 7.03
CA GLU A 193 7.68 20.68 8.04
C GLU A 193 8.27 22.09 8.21
N ASN A 194 9.58 22.22 8.22
CA ASN A 194 10.25 23.54 8.28
C ASN A 194 9.97 24.35 7.02
N SER A 195 10.03 23.74 5.83
CA SER A 195 9.64 24.40 4.58
C SER A 195 8.17 24.86 4.61
N SER A 196 7.26 24.05 5.16
CA SER A 196 5.87 24.43 5.33
C SER A 196 5.71 25.66 6.24
N LYS A 197 6.47 25.74 7.35
CA LYS A 197 6.46 26.89 8.27
C LYS A 197 6.93 28.17 7.56
N GLN A 198 8.01 28.10 6.75
CA GLN A 198 8.52 29.24 5.98
C GLN A 198 7.50 29.72 4.92
N LEU A 199 6.82 28.80 4.22
CA LEU A 199 5.77 29.14 3.26
C LEU A 199 4.58 29.83 3.96
N VAL A 200 4.18 29.38 5.14
CA VAL A 200 3.15 30.05 5.95
C VAL A 200 3.57 31.47 6.32
N ALA A 201 4.82 31.66 6.75
CA ALA A 201 5.34 32.97 7.10
C ALA A 201 5.35 33.93 5.90
N SER A 202 5.74 33.47 4.70
CA SER A 202 5.72 34.29 3.47
C SER A 202 4.30 34.68 3.06
N LEU A 203 3.35 33.72 3.12
CA LEU A 203 1.95 33.99 2.79
C LEU A 203 1.30 35.03 3.73
N ASN A 204 1.67 35.02 5.01
CA ASN A 204 1.17 36.02 5.96
C ASN A 204 1.61 37.45 5.62
N LYS A 205 2.75 37.62 4.95
CA LYS A 205 3.23 38.95 4.49
C LYS A 205 2.47 39.43 3.24
N ASP A 206 1.96 38.53 2.40
CA ASP A 206 1.39 38.89 1.08
C ASP A 206 -0.15 38.74 1.01
N LYS A 207 -0.85 38.99 2.14
CA LYS A 207 -2.31 38.79 2.25
C LYS A 207 -3.13 39.53 1.16
N ALA A 208 -2.77 40.74 0.82
CA ALA A 208 -3.50 41.55 -0.18
C ALA A 208 -3.37 40.97 -1.61
N LYS A 209 -2.18 40.50 -1.99
CA LYS A 209 -1.94 39.81 -3.28
C LYS A 209 -2.78 38.55 -3.37
N TYR A 210 -2.79 37.79 -2.29
CA TYR A 210 -3.58 36.54 -2.23
C TYR A 210 -5.10 36.78 -2.41
N GLN A 211 -5.67 37.83 -1.80
CA GLN A 211 -7.10 38.15 -1.98
C GLN A 211 -7.46 38.42 -3.45
N LYS A 212 -6.58 39.07 -4.20
CA LYS A 212 -6.74 39.32 -5.64
C LYS A 212 -6.71 38.01 -6.45
N GLU A 213 -5.76 37.13 -6.14
CA GLU A 213 -5.66 35.79 -6.78
C GLU A 213 -6.89 34.91 -6.48
N LEU A 214 -7.39 34.95 -5.22
CA LEU A 214 -8.60 34.23 -4.83
C LEU A 214 -9.84 34.70 -5.59
N ALA A 215 -10.00 36.03 -5.76
CA ALA A 215 -11.12 36.58 -6.53
C ALA A 215 -11.08 36.14 -8.00
N ALA A 216 -9.89 36.09 -8.61
CA ALA A 216 -9.73 35.57 -9.97
C ALA A 216 -10.09 34.06 -10.05
N LYS A 217 -9.65 33.25 -9.08
CA LYS A 217 -9.95 31.82 -9.02
C LYS A 217 -11.44 31.54 -8.80
N LYS A 218 -12.11 32.35 -7.97
CA LYS A 218 -13.59 32.26 -7.80
C LYS A 218 -14.33 32.46 -9.13
N LYS A 219 -13.94 33.45 -9.94
CA LYS A 219 -14.52 33.68 -11.28
C LYS A 219 -14.29 32.49 -12.22
N GLN A 220 -13.10 31.89 -12.22
CA GLN A 220 -12.82 30.72 -13.05
C GLN A 220 -13.67 29.52 -12.68
N VAL A 221 -13.83 29.20 -11.37
CA VAL A 221 -14.68 28.11 -10.89
C VAL A 221 -16.15 28.37 -11.24
N GLN A 222 -16.63 29.61 -11.10
CA GLN A 222 -18.00 29.97 -11.51
C GLN A 222 -18.23 29.79 -13.01
N ALA A 223 -17.27 30.16 -13.85
CA ALA A 223 -17.34 29.95 -15.30
C ALA A 223 -17.37 28.45 -15.64
N LEU A 224 -16.51 27.64 -15.02
CA LEU A 224 -16.53 26.18 -15.17
C LEU A 224 -17.90 25.63 -14.82
N ASN A 225 -18.40 25.90 -13.61
CA ASN A 225 -19.68 25.38 -13.14
C ASN A 225 -20.87 25.79 -14.04
N ALA A 226 -20.86 27.03 -14.55
CA ALA A 226 -21.87 27.50 -15.48
C ALA A 226 -21.84 26.71 -16.79
N GLU A 227 -20.66 26.46 -17.35
CA GLU A 227 -20.51 25.73 -18.60
C GLU A 227 -20.85 24.25 -18.43
N LEU A 228 -20.37 23.60 -17.37
CA LEU A 228 -20.70 22.22 -17.06
C LEU A 228 -22.21 22.01 -16.86
N ASN A 229 -22.89 22.92 -16.13
CA ASN A 229 -24.33 22.89 -15.95
C ASN A 229 -25.12 23.01 -17.29
N LYS A 230 -24.64 23.84 -18.22
CA LYS A 230 -25.24 23.94 -19.58
C LYS A 230 -25.12 22.62 -20.34
N MET A 231 -23.94 21.98 -20.29
CA MET A 231 -23.69 20.73 -20.99
C MET A 231 -24.51 19.58 -20.42
N VAL A 232 -24.59 19.45 -19.09
CA VAL A 232 -25.42 18.44 -18.43
C VAL A 232 -26.89 18.65 -18.76
N LYS A 233 -27.39 19.90 -18.75
CA LYS A 233 -28.79 20.21 -19.16
C LYS A 233 -29.05 19.77 -20.59
N LYS A 234 -28.16 20.07 -21.52
CA LYS A 234 -28.30 19.70 -22.94
C LYS A 234 -28.26 18.18 -23.15
N SER A 235 -27.39 17.46 -22.41
CA SER A 235 -27.29 16.00 -22.48
C SER A 235 -28.47 15.30 -21.80
N SER A 236 -28.97 15.83 -20.66
CA SER A 236 -30.11 15.28 -19.92
C SER A 236 -31.46 15.53 -20.61
N SER A 237 -31.55 16.47 -21.56
CA SER A 237 -32.79 16.75 -22.33
C SER A 237 -33.05 15.77 -23.48
N LYS A 238 -32.10 14.93 -23.83
CA LYS A 238 -32.29 13.87 -24.83
C LYS A 238 -33.13 12.73 -24.23
N PRO A 239 -34.03 12.10 -25.01
CA PRO A 239 -34.78 10.94 -24.52
C PRO A 239 -33.80 9.82 -24.12
N LYS A 240 -34.02 9.24 -22.92
CA LYS A 240 -33.21 8.10 -22.45
C LYS A 240 -33.55 6.87 -23.28
N THR A 241 -32.51 6.19 -23.76
CA THR A 241 -32.64 4.90 -24.43
C THR A 241 -32.64 3.76 -23.42
N GLU A 242 -33.06 2.55 -23.82
CA GLU A 242 -32.91 1.34 -22.95
C GLU A 242 -31.45 1.06 -22.58
N VAL A 243 -30.52 1.39 -23.48
CA VAL A 243 -29.08 1.28 -23.24
C VAL A 243 -28.63 2.22 -22.12
N ASP A 244 -29.17 3.46 -22.10
CA ASP A 244 -28.88 4.43 -21.05
C ASP A 244 -29.40 3.95 -19.68
N ALA A 245 -30.57 3.35 -19.62
CA ALA A 245 -31.16 2.80 -18.40
C ALA A 245 -30.34 1.61 -17.84
N LYS A 246 -29.77 0.78 -18.72
CA LYS A 246 -28.88 -0.32 -18.35
C LYS A 246 -27.54 0.21 -17.80
N LEU A 247 -26.94 1.19 -18.48
CA LEU A 247 -25.71 1.86 -18.05
C LEU A 247 -25.87 2.54 -16.69
N ASP A 248 -27.02 3.21 -16.44
CA ASP A 248 -27.37 3.83 -15.16
C ASP A 248 -27.24 2.82 -13.99
N LYS A 249 -27.93 1.67 -14.14
CA LYS A 249 -27.91 0.61 -13.11
C LYS A 249 -26.50 0.04 -12.91
N GLN A 250 -25.77 -0.18 -13.99
CA GLN A 250 -24.40 -0.72 -13.94
C GLN A 250 -23.45 0.28 -13.30
N PHE A 251 -23.52 1.58 -13.64
CA PHE A 251 -22.69 2.61 -13.04
C PHE A 251 -22.96 2.72 -11.54
N ALA A 252 -24.21 2.80 -11.12
CA ALA A 252 -24.61 2.86 -9.71
C ALA A 252 -24.12 1.63 -8.91
N ALA A 253 -24.19 0.43 -9.48
CA ALA A 253 -23.73 -0.81 -8.84
C ALA A 253 -22.20 -0.88 -8.67
N ASN A 254 -21.45 -0.06 -9.41
CA ASN A 254 -19.99 0.05 -9.32
C ASN A 254 -19.50 1.16 -8.38
N LYS A 255 -20.36 1.75 -7.57
CA LYS A 255 -19.95 2.71 -6.53
C LYS A 255 -18.91 2.09 -5.60
N GLY A 256 -17.77 2.78 -5.42
CA GLY A 256 -16.63 2.32 -4.64
C GLY A 256 -15.77 1.24 -5.34
N LYS A 257 -16.01 0.99 -6.65
CA LYS A 257 -15.28 -0.02 -7.44
C LYS A 257 -14.74 0.53 -8.75
N LEU A 258 -15.06 1.77 -9.10
CA LEU A 258 -14.58 2.38 -10.34
C LEU A 258 -13.05 2.58 -10.30
N PRO A 259 -12.34 2.35 -11.41
CA PRO A 259 -10.92 2.61 -11.49
C PRO A 259 -10.63 4.11 -11.42
N TRP A 260 -9.46 4.46 -10.91
CA TRP A 260 -8.99 5.86 -10.92
C TRP A 260 -8.76 6.37 -12.35
N PRO A 261 -9.15 7.61 -12.64
CA PRO A 261 -8.95 8.21 -13.96
C PRO A 261 -7.47 8.48 -14.29
N ALA A 262 -6.63 8.59 -13.26
CA ALA A 262 -5.18 8.73 -13.37
C ALA A 262 -4.52 8.34 -12.04
N ASP A 263 -3.25 7.96 -12.06
CA ASP A 263 -2.48 7.55 -10.88
C ASP A 263 -1.70 8.74 -10.30
N GLY A 264 -2.17 9.25 -9.17
CA GLY A 264 -1.54 10.38 -8.47
C GLY A 264 -2.26 10.77 -7.18
N PRO A 265 -1.61 11.57 -6.31
CA PRO A 265 -2.23 12.02 -5.07
C PRO A 265 -3.35 13.03 -5.32
N VAL A 266 -4.46 12.89 -4.59
CA VAL A 266 -5.51 13.90 -4.56
C VAL A 266 -5.00 15.11 -3.76
N VAL A 267 -4.86 16.25 -4.42
CA VAL A 267 -4.39 17.49 -3.81
C VAL A 267 -5.52 18.45 -3.46
N ASP A 268 -6.72 18.22 -3.99
CA ASP A 268 -7.93 18.99 -3.70
C ASP A 268 -9.13 18.06 -3.74
N SER A 269 -9.75 17.83 -2.60
CA SER A 269 -10.91 16.95 -2.47
C SER A 269 -12.20 17.67 -2.84
N PHE A 270 -13.30 16.91 -2.92
CA PHE A 270 -14.65 17.44 -3.13
C PHE A 270 -15.13 18.26 -1.92
N GLY A 271 -15.88 19.34 -2.18
CA GLY A 271 -16.62 20.05 -1.15
C GLY A 271 -16.10 21.43 -0.77
N LYS A 272 -16.46 21.86 0.43
CA LYS A 272 -16.04 23.14 1.01
C LYS A 272 -14.65 23.05 1.60
N HIS A 273 -13.82 24.02 1.27
CA HIS A 273 -12.46 24.12 1.79
C HIS A 273 -12.19 25.50 2.33
N TYR A 274 -11.33 25.59 3.33
CA TYR A 274 -10.84 26.83 3.87
C TYR A 274 -9.36 27.00 3.55
N HIS A 275 -8.95 28.27 3.43
CA HIS A 275 -7.56 28.55 3.15
C HIS A 275 -6.65 28.05 4.29
N PRO A 276 -5.57 27.31 3.97
CA PRO A 276 -4.74 26.63 4.98
C PRO A 276 -4.04 27.58 5.97
N VAL A 277 -3.86 28.84 5.61
CA VAL A 277 -3.26 29.90 6.47
C VAL A 277 -4.34 30.82 7.02
N TYR A 278 -5.21 31.33 6.14
CA TYR A 278 -6.31 32.22 6.53
C TYR A 278 -7.57 31.42 6.80
N LYS A 279 -7.68 30.81 7.98
CA LYS A 279 -8.74 29.85 8.34
C LYS A 279 -10.18 30.35 8.13
N ASN A 280 -10.38 31.69 8.14
CA ASN A 280 -11.70 32.31 7.94
C ASN A 280 -11.99 32.60 6.45
N VAL A 281 -11.08 32.30 5.52
CA VAL A 281 -11.28 32.51 4.10
C VAL A 281 -11.76 31.22 3.46
N GLU A 282 -13.04 31.18 3.09
CA GLU A 282 -13.63 30.07 2.34
C GLU A 282 -13.16 30.10 0.89
N LEU A 283 -12.64 28.97 0.42
CA LEU A 283 -12.26 28.74 -0.96
C LEU A 283 -13.50 28.44 -1.81
N PRO A 284 -13.44 28.57 -3.14
CA PRO A 284 -14.52 28.11 -4.01
C PRO A 284 -14.86 26.65 -3.75
N PHE A 285 -16.15 26.32 -3.73
CA PHE A 285 -16.60 24.93 -3.59
C PHE A 285 -16.03 24.11 -4.74
N ASN A 286 -15.42 22.99 -4.44
CA ASN A 286 -14.88 22.06 -5.42
C ASN A 286 -15.93 20.98 -5.73
N ASN A 287 -16.50 20.99 -6.95
CA ASN A 287 -17.51 20.01 -7.39
C ASN A 287 -16.89 18.64 -7.75
N GLY A 288 -15.57 18.53 -7.68
CA GLY A 288 -14.86 17.31 -7.99
C GLY A 288 -13.61 17.15 -7.13
N MET A 289 -12.55 16.63 -7.71
CA MET A 289 -11.25 16.51 -7.07
C MET A 289 -10.13 16.87 -8.06
N ASN A 290 -8.99 17.34 -7.53
CA ASN A 290 -7.78 17.55 -8.32
C ASN A 290 -6.75 16.47 -7.98
N ILE A 291 -6.27 15.76 -9.00
CA ILE A 291 -5.24 14.73 -8.89
C ILE A 291 -3.94 15.31 -9.43
N ALA A 292 -2.89 15.39 -8.62
CA ALA A 292 -1.57 15.83 -9.06
C ALA A 292 -0.91 14.71 -9.89
N LEU A 293 -0.37 15.09 -11.05
CA LEU A 293 0.18 14.14 -12.02
C LEU A 293 1.54 14.59 -12.52
N SER A 294 2.29 13.67 -13.08
CA SER A 294 3.46 14.00 -13.90
C SER A 294 3.02 14.58 -15.24
N LYS A 295 3.90 15.38 -15.86
CA LYS A 295 3.63 15.93 -17.20
C LYS A 295 3.32 14.82 -18.19
N ASP A 296 2.38 15.08 -19.11
CA ASP A 296 1.94 14.16 -20.16
C ASP A 296 1.31 12.84 -19.65
N SER A 297 0.94 12.75 -18.37
CA SER A 297 0.22 11.59 -17.82
C SER A 297 -1.07 11.31 -18.58
N ALA A 298 -1.32 10.04 -18.86
CA ALA A 298 -2.55 9.60 -19.53
C ALA A 298 -3.75 9.68 -18.58
N VAL A 299 -4.88 10.14 -19.11
CA VAL A 299 -6.18 10.21 -18.42
C VAL A 299 -7.10 9.18 -19.05
N LYS A 300 -7.74 8.36 -18.21
CA LYS A 300 -8.54 7.19 -18.61
C LYS A 300 -9.99 7.35 -18.20
N ALA A 301 -10.90 6.76 -19.00
CA ALA A 301 -12.31 6.66 -18.65
C ALA A 301 -12.50 5.75 -17.43
N VAL A 302 -13.26 6.19 -16.44
CA VAL A 302 -13.55 5.41 -15.23
C VAL A 302 -14.62 4.33 -15.45
N PHE A 303 -15.43 4.48 -16.51
CA PHE A 303 -16.49 3.53 -16.86
C PHE A 303 -16.86 3.64 -18.33
N ASP A 304 -17.55 2.61 -18.85
CA ASP A 304 -18.09 2.59 -20.20
C ASP A 304 -19.11 3.70 -20.41
N GLY A 305 -19.08 4.36 -21.55
CA GLY A 305 -19.99 5.46 -21.81
C GLY A 305 -19.87 6.04 -23.23
N THR A 306 -20.50 7.18 -23.41
CA THR A 306 -20.43 7.94 -24.67
C THR A 306 -19.92 9.34 -24.39
N VAL A 307 -18.94 9.80 -25.15
CA VAL A 307 -18.45 11.19 -25.06
C VAL A 307 -19.58 12.13 -25.49
N SER A 308 -20.12 12.85 -24.52
CA SER A 308 -21.22 13.79 -24.79
C SER A 308 -20.72 15.10 -25.38
N ASN A 309 -19.56 15.57 -24.91
CA ASN A 309 -18.99 16.83 -25.38
C ASN A 309 -17.46 16.90 -25.14
N VAL A 310 -16.79 17.69 -25.97
CA VAL A 310 -15.39 18.10 -25.79
C VAL A 310 -15.34 19.61 -25.94
N VAL A 311 -14.85 20.33 -24.93
CA VAL A 311 -14.87 21.80 -24.89
C VAL A 311 -13.58 22.36 -24.31
N VAL A 312 -13.28 23.61 -24.63
CA VAL A 312 -12.20 24.37 -24.02
C VAL A 312 -12.80 25.39 -23.05
N ILE A 313 -12.38 25.33 -21.78
CA ILE A 313 -12.87 26.21 -20.72
C ILE A 313 -11.71 27.06 -20.20
N PRO A 314 -11.84 28.40 -20.15
CA PRO A 314 -10.79 29.29 -19.64
C PRO A 314 -10.33 28.88 -18.23
N GLY A 315 -9.03 28.62 -18.07
CA GLY A 315 -8.42 28.18 -16.81
C GLY A 315 -8.49 26.67 -16.52
N TYR A 316 -9.22 25.92 -17.37
CA TYR A 316 -9.31 24.46 -17.30
C TYR A 316 -8.90 23.74 -18.60
N ASN A 317 -8.57 24.52 -19.64
CA ASN A 317 -8.18 24.03 -20.96
C ASN A 317 -9.17 23.01 -21.53
N GLN A 318 -8.73 21.92 -22.18
CA GLN A 318 -9.64 20.95 -22.76
C GLN A 318 -10.31 20.11 -21.67
N CYS A 319 -11.63 19.96 -21.82
CA CYS A 319 -12.49 19.17 -20.92
C CYS A 319 -13.33 18.19 -21.74
N ILE A 320 -13.43 16.96 -21.27
CA ILE A 320 -14.25 15.89 -21.84
C ILE A 320 -15.41 15.61 -20.91
N LEU A 321 -16.62 15.56 -21.43
CA LEU A 321 -17.80 15.06 -20.74
C LEU A 321 -18.15 13.68 -21.28
N VAL A 322 -18.13 12.66 -20.42
CA VAL A 322 -18.60 11.31 -20.74
C VAL A 322 -19.92 11.06 -20.03
N GLN A 323 -20.89 10.55 -20.76
CA GLN A 323 -22.21 10.16 -20.26
C GLN A 323 -22.28 8.65 -20.05
N HIS A 324 -22.79 8.24 -18.87
CA HIS A 324 -22.99 6.86 -18.43
C HIS A 324 -24.45 6.63 -18.04
N GLY A 325 -25.36 6.86 -18.98
CA GLY A 325 -26.79 6.92 -18.69
C GLY A 325 -27.20 8.23 -18.02
N GLY A 326 -27.65 8.21 -16.77
CA GLY A 326 -27.95 9.40 -15.96
C GLY A 326 -26.77 9.95 -15.17
N TYR A 327 -25.61 9.28 -15.22
CA TYR A 327 -24.39 9.75 -14.62
C TYR A 327 -23.46 10.40 -15.64
N PHE A 328 -22.65 11.35 -15.19
CA PHE A 328 -21.70 12.07 -16.03
C PHE A 328 -20.36 12.15 -15.32
N THR A 329 -19.27 11.99 -16.08
CA THR A 329 -17.91 12.23 -15.60
C THR A 329 -17.22 13.29 -16.44
N PHE A 330 -16.53 14.21 -15.76
CA PHE A 330 -15.78 15.30 -16.38
C PHE A 330 -14.29 15.10 -16.15
N TYR A 331 -13.53 15.29 -17.21
CA TYR A 331 -12.08 15.22 -17.23
C TYR A 331 -11.55 16.51 -17.78
N CYS A 332 -11.07 17.40 -16.95
CA CYS A 332 -10.61 18.75 -17.33
C CYS A 332 -9.11 18.92 -17.10
N LYS A 333 -8.55 20.00 -17.66
CA LYS A 333 -7.12 20.32 -17.66
C LYS A 333 -6.31 19.37 -18.54
N LEU A 334 -6.84 19.05 -19.73
CA LEU A 334 -6.16 18.22 -20.72
C LEU A 334 -5.41 19.09 -21.74
N ALA A 335 -4.18 18.68 -22.08
CA ALA A 335 -3.37 19.24 -23.17
C ALA A 335 -3.85 18.72 -24.53
N SER A 336 -4.19 17.42 -24.57
CA SER A 336 -4.67 16.76 -25.77
C SER A 336 -5.81 15.82 -25.45
N VAL A 337 -6.72 15.63 -26.40
CA VAL A 337 -7.84 14.70 -26.32
C VAL A 337 -7.80 13.73 -27.50
N ASN A 338 -8.06 12.46 -27.25
CA ASN A 338 -8.01 11.37 -28.22
C ASN A 338 -9.41 10.93 -28.68
N VAL A 339 -10.44 11.65 -28.25
CA VAL A 339 -11.85 11.32 -28.49
C VAL A 339 -12.62 12.55 -28.91
N LYS A 340 -13.73 12.36 -29.60
CA LYS A 340 -14.66 13.41 -30.04
C LYS A 340 -16.08 13.14 -29.53
N ALA A 341 -16.93 14.17 -29.56
CA ALA A 341 -18.33 14.03 -29.20
C ALA A 341 -19.01 12.96 -30.06
N GLY A 342 -19.72 12.04 -29.42
CA GLY A 342 -20.37 10.89 -30.02
C GLY A 342 -19.59 9.57 -29.94
N ASP A 343 -18.29 9.60 -29.64
CA ASP A 343 -17.48 8.39 -29.50
C ASP A 343 -17.91 7.57 -28.30
N LYS A 344 -17.99 6.24 -28.48
CA LYS A 344 -18.13 5.29 -27.37
C LYS A 344 -16.76 5.03 -26.75
N VAL A 345 -16.70 5.03 -25.43
CA VAL A 345 -15.46 4.78 -24.67
C VAL A 345 -15.69 3.65 -23.70
N GLY A 346 -14.67 2.79 -23.55
CA GLY A 346 -14.64 1.70 -22.58
C GLY A 346 -13.89 2.07 -21.31
N THR A 347 -14.18 1.36 -20.24
CA THR A 347 -13.47 1.48 -18.95
C THR A 347 -11.95 1.30 -19.14
N GLY A 348 -11.15 2.25 -18.62
CA GLY A 348 -9.69 2.24 -18.76
C GLY A 348 -9.15 2.78 -20.10
N GLN A 349 -10.01 3.10 -21.05
CA GLN A 349 -9.60 3.71 -22.33
C GLN A 349 -9.00 5.09 -22.11
N VAL A 350 -7.86 5.37 -22.78
CA VAL A 350 -7.18 6.67 -22.70
C VAL A 350 -8.01 7.73 -23.45
N LEU A 351 -8.45 8.74 -22.72
CA LEU A 351 -9.23 9.89 -23.24
C LEU A 351 -8.33 11.02 -23.73
N GLY A 352 -7.17 11.20 -23.12
CA GLY A 352 -6.25 12.28 -23.42
C GLY A 352 -5.05 12.32 -22.48
N ARG A 353 -4.33 13.44 -22.49
CA ARG A 353 -3.16 13.67 -21.62
C ARG A 353 -3.34 14.96 -20.84
N VAL A 354 -2.87 14.93 -19.57
CA VAL A 354 -2.95 16.10 -18.68
C VAL A 354 -2.08 17.25 -19.15
N ASP A 355 -2.54 18.48 -18.93
CA ASP A 355 -1.81 19.72 -19.18
C ASP A 355 -1.14 20.27 -17.92
N THR A 356 -0.15 21.14 -18.13
CA THR A 356 0.46 21.97 -17.09
C THR A 356 -0.07 23.40 -17.18
N ILE A 357 -1.12 23.70 -16.45
CA ILE A 357 -1.75 25.01 -16.42
C ILE A 357 -1.23 25.79 -15.22
N ALA A 358 -0.73 26.98 -15.46
CA ALA A 358 -0.18 27.84 -14.44
C ALA A 358 0.87 27.12 -13.52
N GLY A 359 1.59 26.07 -14.04
CA GLY A 359 2.62 25.26 -13.38
C GLY A 359 2.07 24.18 -12.46
N GLU A 360 0.77 23.97 -12.50
CA GLU A 360 0.12 22.86 -11.84
C GLU A 360 -0.22 21.80 -12.89
N THR A 361 0.41 20.63 -12.79
CA THR A 361 0.04 19.48 -13.62
C THR A 361 -0.96 18.65 -12.84
N GLN A 362 -2.25 18.84 -13.11
CA GLN A 362 -3.34 18.25 -12.36
C GLN A 362 -4.51 17.90 -13.29
N LEU A 363 -5.08 16.72 -13.09
CA LEU A 363 -6.41 16.40 -13.61
C LEU A 363 -7.46 16.99 -12.67
N HIS A 364 -8.43 17.73 -13.18
CA HIS A 364 -9.65 18.04 -12.46
C HIS A 364 -10.73 17.06 -12.91
N PHE A 365 -11.21 16.25 -11.97
CA PHE A 365 -12.19 15.18 -12.21
C PHE A 365 -13.46 15.42 -11.40
N GLU A 366 -14.61 15.42 -12.07
CA GLU A 366 -15.91 15.53 -11.43
C GLU A 366 -16.81 14.34 -11.81
N LEU A 367 -17.68 13.93 -10.88
CA LEU A 367 -18.71 12.93 -11.08
C LEU A 367 -20.07 13.52 -10.72
N TRP A 368 -21.04 13.41 -11.62
CA TRP A 368 -22.36 13.98 -11.46
C TRP A 368 -23.42 12.90 -11.60
N GLU A 369 -24.45 12.96 -10.76
CA GLU A 369 -25.69 12.21 -10.88
C GLU A 369 -26.79 13.17 -11.32
N GLY A 370 -27.21 13.05 -12.57
CA GLY A 370 -28.07 14.06 -13.21
C GLY A 370 -27.44 15.45 -13.15
N LYS A 371 -28.03 16.37 -12.39
CA LYS A 371 -27.55 17.75 -12.22
C LYS A 371 -26.80 17.99 -10.91
N THR A 372 -26.56 16.95 -10.13
CA THR A 372 -25.96 17.08 -8.79
C THR A 372 -24.54 16.52 -8.81
N PRO A 373 -23.51 17.32 -8.48
CA PRO A 373 -22.17 16.80 -8.32
C PRO A 373 -22.09 15.87 -7.09
N ARG A 374 -21.35 14.79 -7.22
CA ARG A 374 -21.13 13.79 -6.18
C ARG A 374 -19.64 13.71 -5.84
N ASN A 375 -19.32 13.38 -4.60
CA ASN A 375 -17.92 13.19 -4.20
C ASN A 375 -17.30 12.00 -4.96
N PRO A 376 -16.33 12.23 -5.87
CA PRO A 376 -15.76 11.15 -6.70
C PRO A 376 -14.97 10.13 -5.87
N GLU A 377 -14.35 10.54 -4.75
CA GLU A 377 -13.55 9.66 -3.90
C GLU A 377 -14.37 8.50 -3.30
N LEU A 378 -15.70 8.65 -3.19
CA LEU A 378 -16.60 7.60 -2.72
C LEU A 378 -16.96 6.56 -3.81
N TRP A 379 -16.55 6.79 -5.05
CA TRP A 379 -16.88 5.95 -6.21
C TRP A 379 -15.68 5.17 -6.72
N LEU A 380 -14.48 5.65 -6.45
CA LEU A 380 -13.21 5.13 -6.95
C LEU A 380 -12.58 4.14 -5.96
N LYS A 381 -11.83 3.16 -6.50
CA LYS A 381 -11.16 2.14 -5.69
C LYS A 381 -9.67 2.10 -6.02
#